data_64fe697e8509e44c65c496dc92ff7b9e
#
_entry.id   64fe697e8509e44c65c496dc92ff7b9e
#
_cell.length_a   1.000
_cell.length_b   1.000
_cell.length_c   1.000
_cell.angle_alpha   90.00
_cell.angle_beta   90.00
_cell.angle_gamma   90.00
#
_symmetry.space_group_name_H-M   'P 1'
#
loop_
_entity.id
_entity.type
_entity.pdbx_description
1 polymer ?
#
loop_
_entity_poly.entity_id
_entity_poly.type
_entity_poly.pdbx_seq_one_letter_code
_entity_poly.pdbx_strand_id
1 'polypeptide(L)'
;MEHEGPEVKFVDRTFNWKHSHAIAIWTYLKEHDRGKTNFHFEVAADLLNEEEMELIASMRPGLIQLEIGIQSTNPETITEIRRKMNFEEVKRIVKRVQEKGNVHQHLDLIAGLPYEDYERFAQSFRDVYALHPEQLQLGFLKVLKGSYMHEKTEDYQLLYQDRPPFEVLSTKWLSYDDVIRLKGVEEMVEVYYNSGQFVNTLRLLEEELTDTFALYESLSRYYEENGLHMINHSRITRYEVLFAFIKACVEKNVENYRQMLILDLYLRENVKKRPEFAGEVSVDKQKASAFYEKEAEERRYLKGYEGYDKRQLRKMTHLEQINGNLYVFDYRNRNVLTNQASVFWVEGGDEAYPSGHPTHACGGQT
;
A
#
# COMPACT_ATOMS: atom_id res chain seq x y z
N MET A 1 -15.47 -12.81 17.76
CA MET A 1 -16.65 -12.11 17.23
C MET A 1 -17.51 -11.46 18.32
N GLU A 2 -17.61 -12.01 19.52
CA GLU A 2 -18.35 -11.38 20.62
C GLU A 2 -17.76 -10.05 21.09
N HIS A 3 -16.45 -9.86 21.00
CA HIS A 3 -15.76 -8.65 21.46
C HIS A 3 -15.67 -7.52 20.41
N GLU A 4 -16.14 -7.74 19.18
CA GLU A 4 -16.17 -6.75 18.07
C GLU A 4 -14.87 -5.95 17.89
N GLY A 5 -13.71 -6.58 18.15
CA GLY A 5 -12.40 -5.97 17.89
C GLY A 5 -12.24 -5.63 16.41
N PRO A 6 -11.60 -4.50 16.07
CA PRO A 6 -11.42 -4.11 14.66
C PRO A 6 -10.51 -5.08 13.90
N GLU A 7 -9.59 -5.72 14.61
CA GLU A 7 -8.61 -6.65 14.05
C GLU A 7 -8.38 -7.84 14.98
N VAL A 8 -8.19 -9.03 14.36
CA VAL A 8 -7.77 -10.25 15.03
C VAL A 8 -6.67 -10.90 14.22
N LYS A 9 -5.48 -11.05 14.81
CA LYS A 9 -4.35 -11.73 14.17
C LYS A 9 -4.25 -13.19 14.64
N PHE A 10 -4.22 -14.12 13.69
CA PHE A 10 -3.87 -15.51 13.93
C PHE A 10 -2.33 -15.64 14.03
N VAL A 11 -1.85 -16.39 15.00
CA VAL A 11 -0.40 -16.49 15.31
C VAL A 11 0.28 -17.72 14.68
N ASP A 12 -0.42 -18.43 13.82
CA ASP A 12 0.13 -19.56 13.08
C ASP A 12 1.11 -19.07 12.01
N ARG A 13 2.30 -19.66 11.94
CA ARG A 13 3.35 -19.29 10.96
C ARG A 13 2.99 -19.64 9.51
N THR A 14 2.09 -20.61 9.31
CA THR A 14 1.56 -21.02 8.01
C THR A 14 0.16 -21.55 8.24
N PHE A 15 -0.81 -20.65 8.25
CA PHE A 15 -2.19 -20.96 8.63
C PHE A 15 -2.80 -22.01 7.70
N ASN A 16 -2.51 -21.97 6.40
CA ASN A 16 -3.04 -22.87 5.39
C ASN A 16 -2.23 -24.16 5.19
N TRP A 17 -1.35 -24.53 6.12
CA TRP A 17 -0.62 -25.80 6.06
C TRP A 17 -1.56 -27.01 6.00
N LYS A 18 -2.69 -26.96 6.69
CA LYS A 18 -3.75 -27.95 6.63
C LYS A 18 -5.01 -27.34 6.00
N HIS A 19 -5.24 -27.60 4.73
CA HIS A 19 -6.35 -27.03 3.96
C HIS A 19 -7.71 -27.16 4.63
N SER A 20 -8.06 -28.37 5.13
CA SER A 20 -9.35 -28.59 5.82
C SER A 20 -9.55 -27.72 7.06
N HIS A 21 -8.47 -27.36 7.77
CA HIS A 21 -8.50 -26.45 8.91
C HIS A 21 -8.75 -25.01 8.45
N ALA A 22 -7.99 -24.55 7.46
CA ALA A 22 -8.12 -23.20 6.90
C ALA A 22 -9.54 -22.99 6.34
N ILE A 23 -10.04 -23.92 5.52
CA ILE A 23 -11.38 -23.87 4.93
C ILE A 23 -12.45 -23.81 6.03
N ALA A 24 -12.36 -24.64 7.07
CA ALA A 24 -13.35 -24.66 8.15
C ALA A 24 -13.41 -23.33 8.90
N ILE A 25 -12.26 -22.73 9.22
CA ILE A 25 -12.18 -21.43 9.91
C ILE A 25 -12.66 -20.31 9.00
N TRP A 26 -12.18 -20.22 7.77
CA TRP A 26 -12.56 -19.19 6.82
C TRP A 26 -14.07 -19.24 6.47
N THR A 27 -14.64 -20.44 6.32
CA THR A 27 -16.09 -20.62 6.14
C THR A 27 -16.86 -20.09 7.34
N TYR A 28 -16.45 -20.47 8.55
CA TYR A 28 -17.07 -19.98 9.78
C TYR A 28 -17.02 -18.46 9.89
N LEU A 29 -15.85 -17.84 9.60
CA LEU A 29 -15.70 -16.39 9.63
C LEU A 29 -16.61 -15.69 8.62
N LYS A 30 -16.71 -16.23 7.40
CA LYS A 30 -17.60 -15.72 6.37
C LYS A 30 -19.07 -15.79 6.78
N GLU A 31 -19.52 -16.92 7.33
CA GLU A 31 -20.92 -17.15 7.70
C GLU A 31 -21.35 -16.33 8.93
N HIS A 32 -20.41 -16.02 9.84
CA HIS A 32 -20.67 -15.30 11.09
C HIS A 32 -20.15 -13.86 11.08
N ASP A 33 -19.77 -13.35 9.93
CA ASP A 33 -19.26 -11.99 9.79
C ASP A 33 -20.31 -10.94 10.18
N ARG A 34 -19.88 -9.92 10.91
CA ARG A 34 -20.69 -8.78 11.34
C ARG A 34 -20.28 -7.46 10.66
N GLY A 35 -19.42 -7.52 9.65
CA GLY A 35 -18.97 -6.36 8.88
C GLY A 35 -17.99 -5.43 9.60
N LYS A 36 -17.42 -5.83 10.76
CA LYS A 36 -16.58 -4.95 11.58
C LYS A 36 -15.13 -5.41 11.72
N THR A 37 -14.90 -6.72 11.84
CA THR A 37 -13.59 -7.27 12.16
C THR A 37 -12.84 -7.67 10.89
N ASN A 38 -11.57 -7.33 10.84
CA ASN A 38 -10.59 -7.86 9.90
C ASN A 38 -9.81 -9.00 10.58
N PHE A 39 -9.59 -10.09 9.86
CA PHE A 39 -8.82 -11.25 10.35
C PHE A 39 -7.54 -11.39 9.55
N HIS A 40 -6.42 -11.35 10.24
CA HIS A 40 -5.07 -11.39 9.67
C HIS A 40 -4.49 -12.79 9.79
N PHE A 41 -4.04 -13.35 8.65
CA PHE A 41 -3.47 -14.69 8.53
C PHE A 41 -2.11 -14.65 7.84
N GLU A 42 -1.11 -15.32 8.42
CA GLU A 42 0.15 -15.61 7.75
C GLU A 42 -0.01 -16.91 6.94
N VAL A 43 0.16 -16.85 5.63
CA VAL A 43 -0.09 -17.96 4.70
C VAL A 43 1.10 -18.22 3.78
N ALA A 44 1.24 -19.46 3.33
CA ALA A 44 2.08 -19.81 2.18
C ALA A 44 1.21 -19.75 0.91
N ALA A 45 1.44 -18.75 0.07
CA ALA A 45 0.58 -18.51 -1.10
C ALA A 45 0.63 -19.66 -2.10
N ASP A 46 1.79 -20.26 -2.30
CA ASP A 46 2.00 -21.42 -3.20
C ASP A 46 1.34 -22.73 -2.72
N LEU A 47 0.77 -22.74 -1.51
CA LEU A 47 -0.05 -23.84 -1.00
C LEU A 47 -1.55 -23.61 -1.18
N LEU A 48 -2.00 -22.40 -1.55
CA LEU A 48 -3.42 -22.12 -1.72
C LEU A 48 -4.00 -22.91 -2.90
N ASN A 49 -5.03 -23.73 -2.62
CA ASN A 49 -5.72 -24.52 -3.63
C ASN A 49 -6.99 -23.79 -4.18
N GLU A 50 -7.63 -24.36 -5.19
CA GLU A 50 -8.79 -23.76 -5.84
C GLU A 50 -9.97 -23.52 -4.88
N GLU A 51 -10.26 -24.46 -3.98
CA GLU A 51 -11.35 -24.34 -3.01
C GLU A 51 -11.11 -23.18 -2.04
N GLU A 52 -9.87 -23.02 -1.55
CA GLU A 52 -9.46 -21.91 -0.69
C GLU A 52 -9.56 -20.58 -1.45
N MET A 53 -9.11 -20.53 -2.71
CA MET A 53 -9.17 -19.34 -3.55
C MET A 53 -10.61 -18.90 -3.84
N GLU A 54 -11.51 -19.83 -4.15
CA GLU A 54 -12.93 -19.53 -4.35
C GLU A 54 -13.60 -19.05 -3.07
N LEU A 55 -13.28 -19.67 -1.94
CA LEU A 55 -13.78 -19.24 -0.63
C LEU A 55 -13.33 -17.81 -0.32
N ILE A 56 -12.04 -17.51 -0.46
CA ILE A 56 -11.47 -16.16 -0.27
C ILE A 56 -12.15 -15.15 -1.19
N ALA A 57 -12.30 -15.48 -2.48
CA ALA A 57 -12.94 -14.61 -3.47
C ALA A 57 -14.41 -14.29 -3.16
N SER A 58 -15.09 -15.14 -2.38
CA SER A 58 -16.49 -14.99 -1.99
C SER A 58 -16.70 -14.17 -0.71
N MET A 59 -15.63 -13.76 -0.04
CA MET A 59 -15.68 -12.96 1.19
C MET A 59 -15.97 -11.49 0.90
N ARG A 60 -16.54 -10.77 1.88
CA ARG A 60 -16.66 -9.31 1.76
C ARG A 60 -15.27 -8.64 1.73
N PRO A 61 -15.15 -7.48 1.10
CA PRO A 61 -13.93 -6.69 1.18
C PRO A 61 -13.52 -6.39 2.62
N GLY A 62 -12.24 -6.64 2.95
CA GLY A 62 -11.66 -6.39 4.26
C GLY A 62 -12.07 -7.38 5.37
N LEU A 63 -12.69 -8.53 5.04
CA LEU A 63 -12.91 -9.58 6.05
C LEU A 63 -11.59 -10.21 6.46
N ILE A 64 -10.73 -10.51 5.51
CA ILE A 64 -9.42 -11.09 5.77
C ILE A 64 -8.29 -10.24 5.16
N GLN A 65 -7.12 -10.39 5.76
CA GLN A 65 -5.82 -9.92 5.28
C GLN A 65 -4.86 -11.10 5.24
N LEU A 66 -4.08 -11.21 4.17
CA LEU A 66 -3.09 -12.26 3.98
C LEU A 66 -1.68 -11.68 4.06
N GLU A 67 -0.89 -12.15 5.01
CA GLU A 67 0.55 -11.91 5.11
C GLU A 67 1.29 -13.06 4.45
N ILE A 68 2.05 -12.75 3.40
CA ILE A 68 2.73 -13.72 2.54
C ILE A 68 4.22 -13.46 2.64
N GLY A 69 4.90 -14.26 3.44
CA GLY A 69 6.33 -14.14 3.60
C GLY A 69 7.07 -14.70 2.39
N ILE A 70 7.56 -13.87 1.49
CA ILE A 70 8.43 -14.26 0.36
C ILE A 70 9.85 -14.43 0.84
N GLN A 71 10.33 -13.52 1.67
CA GLN A 71 11.65 -13.42 2.27
C GLN A 71 12.74 -12.99 1.27
N SER A 72 12.87 -13.67 0.14
CA SER A 72 13.78 -13.41 -0.97
C SER A 72 13.26 -14.07 -2.25
N THR A 73 13.65 -13.55 -3.42
CA THR A 73 13.44 -14.21 -4.71
C THR A 73 14.71 -14.92 -5.21
N ASN A 74 15.79 -14.94 -4.40
CA ASN A 74 17.02 -15.65 -4.72
C ASN A 74 16.88 -17.15 -4.41
N PRO A 75 16.96 -18.06 -5.41
CA PRO A 75 16.80 -19.49 -5.18
C PRO A 75 17.86 -20.07 -4.23
N GLU A 76 19.10 -19.55 -4.25
CA GLU A 76 20.16 -19.97 -3.38
C GLU A 76 19.87 -19.60 -1.92
N THR A 77 19.42 -18.37 -1.68
CA THR A 77 18.96 -17.89 -0.37
C THR A 77 17.80 -18.73 0.16
N ILE A 78 16.77 -18.95 -0.66
CA ILE A 78 15.58 -19.74 -0.27
C ILE A 78 15.96 -21.17 0.12
N THR A 79 16.90 -21.78 -0.62
CA THR A 79 17.41 -23.12 -0.30
C THR A 79 18.17 -23.12 1.02
N GLU A 80 19.05 -22.14 1.23
CA GLU A 80 19.89 -22.04 2.43
C GLU A 80 19.08 -21.80 3.70
N ILE A 81 18.06 -20.97 3.65
CA ILE A 81 17.14 -20.77 4.80
C ILE A 81 16.16 -21.93 4.98
N ARG A 82 16.36 -23.03 4.26
CA ARG A 82 15.56 -24.26 4.32
C ARG A 82 14.08 -24.05 4.03
N ARG A 83 13.77 -23.11 3.14
CA ARG A 83 12.42 -22.82 2.72
C ARG A 83 12.13 -23.49 1.37
N LYS A 84 10.90 -23.92 1.19
CA LYS A 84 10.37 -24.35 -0.11
C LYS A 84 9.38 -23.30 -0.54
N MET A 85 9.62 -22.66 -1.66
CA MET A 85 8.74 -21.67 -2.24
C MET A 85 8.90 -21.69 -3.75
N ASN A 86 7.78 -21.67 -4.46
CA ASN A 86 7.74 -21.47 -5.90
C ASN A 86 7.27 -20.03 -6.17
N PHE A 87 8.22 -19.14 -6.46
CA PHE A 87 7.90 -17.72 -6.65
C PHE A 87 6.97 -17.47 -7.86
N GLU A 88 7.07 -18.25 -8.94
CA GLU A 88 6.15 -18.13 -10.08
C GLU A 88 4.72 -18.48 -9.68
N GLU A 89 4.54 -19.49 -8.84
CA GLU A 89 3.22 -19.83 -8.30
C GLU A 89 2.72 -18.75 -7.34
N VAL A 90 3.57 -18.20 -6.48
CA VAL A 90 3.22 -17.06 -5.62
C VAL A 90 2.71 -15.89 -6.46
N LYS A 91 3.44 -15.52 -7.54
CA LYS A 91 3.00 -14.47 -8.48
C LYS A 91 1.61 -14.73 -9.05
N ARG A 92 1.35 -15.96 -9.47
CA ARG A 92 0.06 -16.36 -10.04
C ARG A 92 -1.08 -16.20 -9.02
N ILE A 93 -0.85 -16.66 -7.79
CA ILE A 93 -1.84 -16.60 -6.71
C ILE A 93 -2.10 -15.14 -6.27
N VAL A 94 -1.04 -14.37 -6.03
CA VAL A 94 -1.15 -12.96 -5.63
C VAL A 94 -2.00 -12.18 -6.64
N LYS A 95 -1.71 -12.30 -7.93
CA LYS A 95 -2.50 -11.65 -9.00
C LYS A 95 -3.96 -12.09 -9.00
N ARG A 96 -4.22 -13.38 -8.83
CA ARG A 96 -5.58 -13.90 -8.81
C ARG A 96 -6.39 -13.39 -7.61
N VAL A 97 -5.77 -13.26 -6.44
CA VAL A 97 -6.41 -12.64 -5.26
C VAL A 97 -6.70 -11.16 -5.52
N GLN A 98 -5.77 -10.44 -6.16
CA GLN A 98 -5.94 -9.03 -6.52
C GLN A 98 -7.11 -8.79 -7.49
N GLU A 99 -7.37 -9.70 -8.43
CA GLU A 99 -8.48 -9.57 -9.40
C GLU A 99 -9.85 -9.37 -8.74
N LYS A 100 -10.05 -9.87 -7.52
CA LYS A 100 -11.28 -9.69 -6.76
C LYS A 100 -11.30 -8.41 -5.93
N GLY A 101 -10.12 -7.87 -5.57
CA GLY A 101 -10.00 -6.62 -4.82
C GLY A 101 -10.71 -6.61 -3.47
N ASN A 102 -10.82 -7.77 -2.81
CA ASN A 102 -11.52 -7.93 -1.55
C ASN A 102 -10.61 -8.27 -0.36
N VAL A 103 -9.32 -8.57 -0.63
CA VAL A 103 -8.33 -8.98 0.37
C VAL A 103 -7.14 -8.03 0.33
N HIS A 104 -6.70 -7.59 1.50
CA HIS A 104 -5.44 -6.87 1.66
C HIS A 104 -4.29 -7.87 1.68
N GLN A 105 -3.38 -7.79 0.74
CA GLN A 105 -2.19 -8.63 0.65
C GLN A 105 -0.95 -7.88 1.13
N HIS A 106 -0.24 -8.48 2.06
CA HIS A 106 0.97 -8.00 2.66
C HIS A 106 2.10 -8.96 2.28
N LEU A 107 3.08 -8.48 1.52
CA LEU A 107 4.23 -9.28 1.09
C LEU A 107 5.48 -8.86 1.85
N ASP A 108 6.29 -9.84 2.29
CA ASP A 108 7.46 -9.59 3.13
C ASP A 108 8.76 -10.01 2.44
N LEU A 109 9.76 -9.13 2.53
CA LEU A 109 11.15 -9.41 2.22
C LEU A 109 12.02 -9.26 3.47
N ILE A 110 13.13 -9.99 3.55
CA ILE A 110 14.09 -9.91 4.66
C ILE A 110 15.48 -9.63 4.12
N ALA A 111 16.03 -8.46 4.45
CA ALA A 111 17.42 -8.11 4.18
C ALA A 111 18.39 -8.81 5.16
N GLY A 112 19.57 -9.17 4.69
CA GLY A 112 20.61 -9.80 5.50
C GLY A 112 20.55 -11.34 5.51
N LEU A 113 19.77 -11.95 4.63
CA LEU A 113 19.76 -13.39 4.43
C LEU A 113 21.07 -13.87 3.74
N PRO A 114 21.46 -15.15 3.91
CA PRO A 114 22.62 -15.71 3.24
C PRO A 114 22.53 -15.61 1.72
N TYR A 115 23.69 -15.40 1.05
CA TYR A 115 23.82 -15.33 -0.42
C TYR A 115 23.03 -14.19 -1.07
N GLU A 116 22.69 -13.15 -0.31
CA GLU A 116 21.96 -11.98 -0.80
C GLU A 116 22.73 -10.71 -0.45
N ASP A 117 23.45 -10.18 -1.44
CA ASP A 117 24.08 -8.87 -1.36
C ASP A 117 23.10 -7.75 -1.68
N TYR A 118 23.59 -6.52 -1.66
CA TYR A 118 22.76 -5.31 -1.88
C TYR A 118 21.99 -5.36 -3.22
N GLU A 119 22.70 -5.70 -4.30
CA GLU A 119 22.09 -5.74 -5.64
C GLU A 119 21.11 -6.91 -5.79
N ARG A 120 21.40 -8.04 -5.15
CA ARG A 120 20.49 -9.18 -5.17
C ARG A 120 19.23 -8.91 -4.35
N PHE A 121 19.35 -8.21 -3.21
CA PHE A 121 18.19 -7.74 -2.46
C PHE A 121 17.37 -6.71 -3.26
N ALA A 122 18.04 -5.76 -3.94
CA ALA A 122 17.38 -4.82 -4.83
C ALA A 122 16.58 -5.53 -5.94
N GLN A 123 17.11 -6.66 -6.46
CA GLN A 123 16.38 -7.47 -7.43
C GLN A 123 15.17 -8.18 -6.78
N SER A 124 15.30 -8.74 -5.57
CA SER A 124 14.19 -9.31 -4.82
C SER A 124 13.08 -8.26 -4.57
N PHE A 125 13.50 -7.03 -4.26
CA PHE A 125 12.57 -5.90 -4.14
C PHE A 125 11.81 -5.63 -5.44
N ARG A 126 12.50 -5.49 -6.58
CA ARG A 126 11.86 -5.23 -7.89
C ARG A 126 10.88 -6.34 -8.26
N ASP A 127 11.27 -7.59 -8.04
CA ASP A 127 10.45 -8.76 -8.34
C ASP A 127 9.12 -8.76 -7.55
N VAL A 128 9.18 -8.40 -6.26
CA VAL A 128 8.00 -8.39 -5.38
C VAL A 128 7.19 -7.11 -5.54
N TYR A 129 7.85 -5.97 -5.72
CA TYR A 129 7.19 -4.69 -5.97
C TYR A 129 6.34 -4.72 -7.24
N ALA A 130 6.81 -5.41 -8.30
CA ALA A 130 6.08 -5.58 -9.55
C ALA A 130 4.76 -6.37 -9.40
N LEU A 131 4.50 -6.97 -8.24
CA LEU A 131 3.20 -7.57 -7.90
C LEU A 131 2.21 -6.53 -7.36
N HIS A 132 2.65 -5.32 -7.04
CA HIS A 132 1.85 -4.23 -6.47
C HIS A 132 0.97 -4.67 -5.29
N PRO A 133 1.55 -5.30 -4.23
CA PRO A 133 0.78 -5.65 -3.04
C PRO A 133 0.23 -4.39 -2.37
N GLU A 134 -0.84 -4.51 -1.58
CA GLU A 134 -1.35 -3.40 -0.79
C GLU A 134 -0.35 -2.93 0.27
N GLN A 135 0.54 -3.85 0.72
CA GLN A 135 1.64 -3.53 1.63
C GLN A 135 2.87 -4.37 1.28
N LEU A 136 4.03 -3.73 1.22
CA LEU A 136 5.34 -4.36 1.06
C LEU A 136 6.19 -4.09 2.31
N GLN A 137 6.45 -5.12 3.08
CA GLN A 137 7.29 -5.00 4.26
C GLN A 137 8.74 -5.40 3.96
N LEU A 138 9.65 -4.51 4.26
CA LEU A 138 11.08 -4.80 4.25
C LEU A 138 11.53 -5.05 5.69
N GLY A 139 11.78 -6.31 6.03
CA GLY A 139 12.32 -6.72 7.32
C GLY A 139 13.83 -6.87 7.26
N PHE A 140 14.45 -6.95 8.45
CA PHE A 140 15.88 -7.27 8.61
C PHE A 140 16.02 -8.55 9.41
N LEU A 141 17.01 -9.38 9.02
CA LEU A 141 17.26 -10.66 9.67
C LEU A 141 17.40 -10.47 11.19
N LYS A 142 16.65 -11.25 11.96
CA LYS A 142 16.77 -11.33 13.41
C LYS A 142 17.42 -12.65 13.80
N VAL A 143 18.61 -12.55 14.39
CA VAL A 143 19.42 -13.73 14.77
C VAL A 143 18.98 -14.23 16.15
N LEU A 144 17.87 -14.94 16.18
CA LEU A 144 17.27 -15.44 17.42
C LEU A 144 18.09 -16.60 17.99
N LYS A 145 18.30 -16.62 19.29
CA LYS A 145 19.00 -17.71 19.99
C LYS A 145 18.37 -19.07 19.71
N GLY A 146 19.19 -20.04 19.31
CA GLY A 146 18.73 -21.38 18.92
C GLY A 146 18.14 -21.50 17.53
N SER A 147 18.13 -20.43 16.72
CA SER A 147 17.76 -20.51 15.31
C SER A 147 18.91 -21.01 14.46
N TYR A 148 18.60 -21.52 13.26
CA TYR A 148 19.62 -21.91 12.27
C TYR A 148 20.60 -20.76 11.95
N MET A 149 20.12 -19.54 11.83
CA MET A 149 20.98 -18.37 11.60
C MET A 149 21.93 -18.11 12.77
N HIS A 150 21.50 -18.36 14.00
CA HIS A 150 22.36 -18.27 15.18
C HIS A 150 23.45 -19.35 15.16
N GLU A 151 23.14 -20.57 14.73
CA GLU A 151 24.15 -21.65 14.58
C GLU A 151 25.19 -21.33 13.50
N LYS A 152 24.79 -20.56 12.48
CA LYS A 152 25.62 -20.18 11.33
C LYS A 152 26.29 -18.81 11.48
N THR A 153 26.27 -18.20 12.66
CA THR A 153 26.83 -16.86 12.91
C THR A 153 28.26 -16.71 12.41
N GLU A 154 29.11 -17.67 12.72
CA GLU A 154 30.54 -17.64 12.29
C GLU A 154 30.70 -17.89 10.78
N ASP A 155 29.99 -18.88 10.21
CA ASP A 155 30.07 -19.23 8.79
C ASP A 155 29.62 -18.07 7.89
N TYR A 156 28.59 -17.31 8.32
CA TYR A 156 28.03 -16.19 7.58
C TYR A 156 28.51 -14.83 8.06
N GLN A 157 29.46 -14.81 9.01
CA GLN A 157 30.03 -13.57 9.58
C GLN A 157 28.94 -12.59 10.01
N LEU A 158 27.90 -13.11 10.70
CA LEU A 158 26.77 -12.29 11.14
C LEU A 158 27.19 -11.43 12.32
N LEU A 159 27.17 -10.11 12.13
CA LEU A 159 27.19 -9.14 13.22
C LEU A 159 25.75 -8.68 13.46
N TYR A 160 25.28 -8.77 14.69
CA TYR A 160 23.91 -8.40 15.06
C TYR A 160 23.84 -7.83 16.46
N GLN A 161 22.73 -7.19 16.79
CA GLN A 161 22.48 -6.60 18.11
C GLN A 161 22.44 -7.72 19.17
N ASP A 162 23.10 -7.52 20.29
CA ASP A 162 23.13 -8.47 21.43
C ASP A 162 21.84 -8.46 22.26
N ARG A 163 20.93 -7.51 21.99
CA ARG A 163 19.64 -7.29 22.65
C ARG A 163 18.47 -7.40 21.66
N PRO A 164 17.28 -7.71 22.14
CA PRO A 164 16.11 -7.68 21.27
C PRO A 164 16.00 -6.34 20.50
N PRO A 165 15.70 -6.39 19.21
CA PRO A 165 15.19 -7.51 18.42
C PRO A 165 16.26 -8.46 17.84
N PHE A 166 17.53 -8.38 18.22
CA PHE A 166 18.65 -9.19 17.68
C PHE A 166 18.85 -9.01 16.17
N GLU A 167 18.63 -7.80 15.70
CA GLU A 167 18.67 -7.46 14.30
C GLU A 167 20.08 -7.41 13.76
N VAL A 168 20.26 -7.90 12.53
CA VAL A 168 21.52 -7.92 11.81
C VAL A 168 22.08 -6.51 11.59
N LEU A 169 23.38 -6.35 11.73
CA LEU A 169 24.14 -5.12 11.46
C LEU A 169 25.02 -5.27 10.21
N SER A 170 25.56 -6.46 9.97
CA SER A 170 26.29 -6.82 8.74
C SER A 170 26.34 -8.34 8.59
N THR A 171 26.60 -8.79 7.38
CA THR A 171 26.80 -10.19 7.03
C THR A 171 28.00 -10.35 6.13
N LYS A 172 28.34 -11.57 5.75
CA LYS A 172 29.36 -11.84 4.73
C LYS A 172 29.05 -11.19 3.37
N TRP A 173 27.76 -10.91 3.08
CA TRP A 173 27.26 -10.39 1.79
C TRP A 173 26.81 -8.94 1.85
N LEU A 174 26.38 -8.46 3.02
CA LEU A 174 25.95 -7.09 3.25
C LEU A 174 26.86 -6.38 4.24
N SER A 175 27.44 -5.27 3.85
CA SER A 175 28.16 -4.38 4.76
C SER A 175 27.21 -3.65 5.72
N TYR A 176 27.76 -3.03 6.76
CA TYR A 176 26.98 -2.19 7.67
C TYR A 176 26.34 -0.99 6.93
N ASP A 177 27.10 -0.38 6.02
CA ASP A 177 26.63 0.75 5.23
C ASP A 177 25.46 0.34 4.30
N ASP A 178 25.52 -0.87 3.72
CA ASP A 178 24.41 -1.40 2.92
C ASP A 178 23.15 -1.61 3.77
N VAL A 179 23.28 -2.12 5.00
CA VAL A 179 22.15 -2.27 5.92
C VAL A 179 21.52 -0.91 6.25
N ILE A 180 22.35 0.13 6.48
CA ILE A 180 21.85 1.48 6.73
C ILE A 180 21.12 2.05 5.50
N ARG A 181 21.66 1.85 4.29
CA ARG A 181 21.02 2.27 3.03
C ARG A 181 19.65 1.56 2.86
N LEU A 182 19.59 0.24 3.12
CA LEU A 182 18.35 -0.53 3.05
C LEU A 182 17.32 -0.07 4.09
N LYS A 183 17.74 0.34 5.28
CA LYS A 183 16.84 0.96 6.27
C LYS A 183 16.23 2.27 5.77
N GLY A 184 17.01 3.06 5.07
CA GLY A 184 16.49 4.27 4.40
C GLY A 184 15.46 3.93 3.31
N VAL A 185 15.69 2.89 2.52
CA VAL A 185 14.72 2.40 1.53
C VAL A 185 13.44 1.90 2.22
N GLU A 186 13.56 1.12 3.29
CA GLU A 186 12.43 0.64 4.09
C GLU A 186 11.58 1.79 4.63
N GLU A 187 12.20 2.82 5.21
CA GLU A 187 11.50 4.01 5.69
C GLU A 187 10.71 4.70 4.57
N MET A 188 11.30 4.84 3.37
CA MET A 188 10.63 5.47 2.24
C MET A 188 9.47 4.62 1.70
N VAL A 189 9.60 3.31 1.66
CA VAL A 189 8.52 2.39 1.31
C VAL A 189 7.36 2.51 2.31
N GLU A 190 7.64 2.55 3.61
CA GLU A 190 6.63 2.71 4.64
C GLU A 190 5.90 4.06 4.52
N VAL A 191 6.65 5.15 4.32
CA VAL A 191 6.09 6.51 4.24
C VAL A 191 5.28 6.74 2.96
N TYR A 192 5.77 6.26 1.82
CA TYR A 192 5.20 6.63 0.52
C TYR A 192 4.35 5.52 -0.10
N TYR A 193 4.78 4.27 -0.05
CA TYR A 193 4.04 3.15 -0.60
C TYR A 193 2.97 2.63 0.37
N ASN A 194 3.40 2.11 1.51
CA ASN A 194 2.52 1.42 2.47
C ASN A 194 1.44 2.33 3.07
N SER A 195 1.70 3.63 3.15
CA SER A 195 0.69 4.61 3.59
C SER A 195 -0.54 4.66 2.67
N GLY A 196 -0.41 4.25 1.42
CA GLY A 196 -1.46 4.33 0.39
C GLY A 196 -1.91 5.76 0.08
N GLN A 197 -1.10 6.78 0.46
CA GLN A 197 -1.44 8.19 0.27
C GLN A 197 -1.05 8.74 -1.11
N PHE A 198 -0.12 8.09 -1.81
CA PHE A 198 0.55 8.63 -3.00
C PHE A 198 0.41 7.74 -4.24
N VAL A 199 -0.66 6.93 -4.29
CA VAL A 199 -0.84 5.86 -5.29
C VAL A 199 -0.74 6.36 -6.73
N ASN A 200 -1.40 7.48 -7.05
CA ASN A 200 -1.40 8.04 -8.41
C ASN A 200 -0.07 8.70 -8.76
N THR A 201 0.52 9.39 -7.79
CA THR A 201 1.83 10.04 -7.96
C THR A 201 2.96 9.02 -8.12
N LEU A 202 2.96 7.96 -7.31
CA LEU A 202 3.97 6.89 -7.40
C LEU A 202 3.88 6.17 -8.73
N ARG A 203 2.68 5.83 -9.21
CA ARG A 203 2.51 5.21 -10.53
C ARG A 203 3.14 6.04 -11.64
N LEU A 204 2.92 7.36 -11.62
CA LEU A 204 3.52 8.24 -12.61
C LEU A 204 5.06 8.30 -12.48
N LEU A 205 5.59 8.25 -11.26
CA LEU A 205 7.04 8.17 -11.02
C LEU A 205 7.65 6.85 -11.51
N GLU A 206 6.95 5.74 -11.30
CA GLU A 206 7.36 4.41 -11.75
C GLU A 206 7.41 4.30 -13.29
N GLU A 207 6.45 4.93 -13.98
CA GLU A 207 6.44 4.99 -15.44
C GLU A 207 7.64 5.78 -16.00
N GLU A 208 8.08 6.83 -15.30
CA GLU A 208 9.18 7.69 -15.76
C GLU A 208 10.55 7.14 -15.33
N LEU A 209 10.71 6.65 -14.12
CA LEU A 209 12.00 6.25 -13.56
C LEU A 209 12.38 4.80 -13.84
N THR A 210 11.45 3.95 -14.29
CA THR A 210 11.62 2.54 -14.67
C THR A 210 12.26 1.59 -13.64
N ASP A 211 13.06 2.07 -12.69
CA ASP A 211 13.66 1.30 -11.60
C ASP A 211 13.04 1.68 -10.26
N THR A 212 12.14 0.83 -9.78
CA THR A 212 11.39 1.05 -8.55
C THR A 212 12.27 1.03 -7.30
N PHE A 213 13.32 0.22 -7.25
CA PHE A 213 14.25 0.23 -6.12
C PHE A 213 15.04 1.54 -6.08
N ALA A 214 15.56 1.99 -7.23
CA ALA A 214 16.30 3.24 -7.34
C ALA A 214 15.44 4.46 -7.00
N LEU A 215 14.12 4.43 -7.22
CA LEU A 215 13.19 5.46 -6.78
C LEU A 215 13.25 5.65 -5.26
N TYR A 216 13.06 4.57 -4.49
CA TYR A 216 13.07 4.64 -3.02
C TYR A 216 14.46 4.92 -2.45
N GLU A 217 15.51 4.41 -3.08
CA GLU A 217 16.89 4.76 -2.72
C GLU A 217 17.17 6.25 -2.93
N SER A 218 16.70 6.82 -4.03
CA SER A 218 16.85 8.25 -4.32
C SER A 218 16.04 9.13 -3.38
N LEU A 219 14.83 8.70 -3.00
CA LEU A 219 14.03 9.35 -1.96
C LEU A 219 14.75 9.33 -0.61
N SER A 220 15.31 8.18 -0.21
CA SER A 220 16.07 8.04 1.03
C SER A 220 17.28 8.99 1.05
N ARG A 221 18.04 9.04 -0.04
CA ARG A 221 19.17 9.97 -0.18
C ARG A 221 18.72 11.43 -0.10
N TYR A 222 17.61 11.78 -0.75
CA TYR A 222 17.05 13.13 -0.67
C TYR A 222 16.67 13.51 0.77
N TYR A 223 16.10 12.57 1.53
CA TYR A 223 15.80 12.77 2.95
C TYR A 223 17.05 13.01 3.78
N GLU A 224 18.11 12.24 3.54
CA GLU A 224 19.40 12.39 4.22
C GLU A 224 20.05 13.74 3.91
N GLU A 225 20.19 14.10 2.64
CA GLU A 225 20.82 15.34 2.17
C GLU A 225 20.10 16.61 2.66
N ASN A 226 18.78 16.51 2.89
CA ASN A 226 17.98 17.64 3.37
C ASN A 226 17.67 17.59 4.87
N GLY A 227 18.27 16.63 5.63
CA GLY A 227 18.08 16.48 7.08
C GLY A 227 16.62 16.18 7.47
N LEU A 228 15.88 15.47 6.64
CA LEU A 228 14.46 15.16 6.83
C LEU A 228 14.21 13.85 7.57
N HIS A 229 15.18 12.93 7.57
CA HIS A 229 15.10 11.69 8.34
C HIS A 229 15.15 11.97 9.85
N MET A 230 14.68 11.03 10.68
CA MET A 230 14.61 11.16 12.14
C MET A 230 13.67 12.28 12.65
N ILE A 231 12.87 12.88 11.77
CA ILE A 231 11.91 13.92 12.11
C ILE A 231 10.51 13.43 11.78
N ASN A 232 9.59 13.58 12.71
CA ASN A 232 8.18 13.25 12.45
C ASN A 232 7.54 14.30 11.55
N HIS A 233 7.24 13.93 10.32
CA HIS A 233 6.55 14.79 9.37
C HIS A 233 5.03 14.62 9.46
N SER A 234 4.31 15.75 9.39
CA SER A 234 2.86 15.72 9.21
C SER A 234 2.51 15.10 7.86
N ARG A 235 1.27 14.61 7.73
CA ARG A 235 0.81 14.08 6.43
C ARG A 235 0.99 15.09 5.31
N ILE A 236 0.61 16.34 5.52
CA ILE A 236 0.74 17.42 4.52
C ILE A 236 2.21 17.68 4.17
N THR A 237 3.09 17.72 5.15
CA THR A 237 4.53 17.90 4.93
C THR A 237 5.10 16.79 4.02
N ARG A 238 4.61 15.56 4.13
CA ARG A 238 5.03 14.47 3.22
C ARG A 238 4.68 14.74 1.76
N TYR A 239 3.53 15.34 1.48
CA TYR A 239 3.18 15.80 0.12
C TYR A 239 4.12 16.91 -0.37
N GLU A 240 4.44 17.87 0.49
CA GLU A 240 5.36 18.97 0.18
C GLU A 240 6.78 18.47 -0.12
N VAL A 241 7.27 17.52 0.71
CA VAL A 241 8.59 16.89 0.52
C VAL A 241 8.62 16.08 -0.78
N LEU A 242 7.62 15.27 -1.04
CA LEU A 242 7.56 14.49 -2.29
C LEU A 242 7.52 15.41 -3.52
N PHE A 243 6.75 16.49 -3.46
CA PHE A 243 6.72 17.47 -4.56
C PHE A 243 8.07 18.20 -4.73
N ALA A 244 8.77 18.49 -3.65
CA ALA A 244 10.11 19.08 -3.70
C ALA A 244 11.13 18.09 -4.31
N PHE A 245 11.09 16.83 -3.92
CA PHE A 245 11.87 15.75 -4.53
C PHE A 245 11.60 15.64 -6.04
N ILE A 246 10.32 15.59 -6.45
CA ILE A 246 9.94 15.53 -7.87
C ILE A 246 10.55 16.70 -8.65
N LYS A 247 10.46 17.92 -8.13
CA LYS A 247 11.06 19.10 -8.78
C LYS A 247 12.58 19.04 -8.90
N ALA A 248 13.25 18.30 -8.01
CA ALA A 248 14.70 18.13 -8.06
C ALA A 248 15.15 17.02 -9.04
N CYS A 249 14.32 15.99 -9.25
CA CYS A 249 14.69 14.79 -10.00
C CYS A 249 14.03 14.70 -11.39
N VAL A 250 12.90 15.39 -11.61
CA VAL A 250 12.11 15.31 -12.84
C VAL A 250 12.21 16.63 -13.61
N GLU A 251 12.71 16.58 -14.85
CA GLU A 251 12.89 17.79 -15.67
C GLU A 251 11.60 18.25 -16.36
N LYS A 252 10.68 17.34 -16.62
CA LYS A 252 9.46 17.60 -17.42
C LYS A 252 8.21 17.19 -16.64
N ASN A 253 7.06 17.73 -17.08
CA ASN A 253 5.74 17.35 -16.56
C ASN A 253 5.50 17.60 -15.06
N VAL A 254 6.27 18.46 -14.40
CA VAL A 254 6.12 18.78 -12.96
C VAL A 254 4.69 19.17 -12.61
N GLU A 255 3.96 19.84 -13.52
CA GLU A 255 2.56 20.19 -13.30
C GLU A 255 1.66 18.97 -13.25
N ASN A 256 1.89 17.94 -14.07
CA ASN A 256 1.12 16.70 -14.01
C ASN A 256 1.32 15.97 -12.67
N TYR A 257 2.54 15.95 -12.15
CA TYR A 257 2.81 15.43 -10.80
C TYR A 257 2.09 16.22 -9.71
N ARG A 258 2.06 17.55 -9.82
CA ARG A 258 1.28 18.38 -8.90
C ARG A 258 -0.20 17.99 -8.92
N GLN A 259 -0.77 17.79 -10.10
CA GLN A 259 -2.18 17.40 -10.25
C GLN A 259 -2.45 16.00 -9.65
N MET A 260 -1.51 15.05 -9.81
CA MET A 260 -1.63 13.72 -9.19
C MET A 260 -1.51 13.80 -7.66
N LEU A 261 -0.61 14.62 -7.12
CA LEU A 261 -0.52 14.87 -5.68
C LEU A 261 -1.78 15.52 -5.10
N ILE A 262 -2.42 16.42 -5.85
CA ILE A 262 -3.71 17.00 -5.46
C ILE A 262 -4.79 15.92 -5.44
N LEU A 263 -4.83 15.05 -6.44
CA LEU A 263 -5.75 13.91 -6.48
C LEU A 263 -5.54 13.00 -5.28
N ASP A 264 -4.30 12.57 -5.03
CA ASP A 264 -3.94 11.71 -3.91
C ASP A 264 -4.32 12.34 -2.56
N LEU A 265 -4.08 13.64 -2.41
CA LEU A 265 -4.44 14.38 -1.20
C LEU A 265 -5.95 14.30 -0.95
N TYR A 266 -6.77 14.68 -1.92
CA TYR A 266 -8.22 14.75 -1.73
C TYR A 266 -8.90 13.38 -1.76
N LEU A 267 -8.28 12.35 -2.29
CA LEU A 267 -8.74 10.97 -2.09
C LEU A 267 -8.62 10.53 -0.62
N ARG A 268 -7.68 11.09 0.14
CA ARG A 268 -7.43 10.68 1.53
C ARG A 268 -7.89 11.69 2.57
N GLU A 269 -7.74 12.98 2.31
CA GLU A 269 -7.85 14.05 3.31
C GLU A 269 -8.87 15.12 2.90
N ASN A 270 -9.82 15.41 3.78
CA ASN A 270 -10.67 16.60 3.66
C ASN A 270 -9.97 17.78 4.36
N VAL A 271 -8.96 18.35 3.68
CA VAL A 271 -8.15 19.41 4.27
C VAL A 271 -8.91 20.73 4.35
N LYS A 272 -8.82 21.41 5.49
CA LYS A 272 -9.48 22.72 5.70
C LYS A 272 -8.75 23.88 5.01
N LYS A 273 -7.43 23.80 4.94
CA LYS A 273 -6.56 24.78 4.29
C LYS A 273 -5.81 24.09 3.16
N ARG A 274 -5.90 24.65 1.95
CA ARG A 274 -5.18 24.16 0.78
C ARG A 274 -3.67 24.28 1.02
N PRO A 275 -2.88 23.19 0.84
CA PRO A 275 -1.43 23.23 0.99
C PRO A 275 -0.76 24.09 -0.08
N GLU A 276 0.45 24.59 0.20
CA GLU A 276 1.19 25.44 -0.75
C GLU A 276 1.54 24.73 -2.05
N PHE A 277 1.91 23.45 -2.00
CA PHE A 277 2.24 22.69 -3.21
C PHE A 277 1.07 22.63 -4.20
N ALA A 278 -0.17 22.67 -3.72
CA ALA A 278 -1.37 22.60 -4.55
C ALA A 278 -1.68 23.92 -5.30
N GLY A 279 -0.95 25.01 -5.00
CA GLY A 279 -1.13 26.30 -5.64
C GLY A 279 -2.45 26.98 -5.33
N GLU A 280 -2.91 27.87 -6.23
CA GLU A 280 -4.16 28.59 -6.05
C GLU A 280 -5.40 27.69 -6.15
N VAL A 281 -6.52 28.17 -5.62
CA VAL A 281 -7.80 27.43 -5.67
C VAL A 281 -8.28 27.39 -7.11
N SER A 282 -8.45 26.18 -7.63
CA SER A 282 -8.80 25.95 -9.03
C SER A 282 -10.30 26.12 -9.33
N VAL A 283 -11.15 25.96 -8.31
CA VAL A 283 -12.61 26.05 -8.45
C VAL A 283 -13.12 27.40 -7.97
N ASP A 284 -13.72 28.18 -8.88
CA ASP A 284 -14.36 29.44 -8.55
C ASP A 284 -15.47 29.28 -7.50
N LYS A 285 -15.60 30.25 -6.58
CA LYS A 285 -16.60 30.20 -5.50
C LYS A 285 -18.05 30.16 -6.01
N GLN A 286 -18.32 30.83 -7.13
CA GLN A 286 -19.66 30.84 -7.72
C GLN A 286 -19.98 29.48 -8.34
N LYS A 287 -19.00 28.89 -9.09
CA LYS A 287 -19.09 27.54 -9.66
C LYS A 287 -19.32 26.50 -8.57
N ALA A 288 -18.54 26.56 -7.48
CA ALA A 288 -18.73 25.67 -6.34
C ALA A 288 -20.08 25.85 -5.65
N SER A 289 -20.58 27.11 -5.53
CA SER A 289 -21.90 27.35 -4.94
C SER A 289 -23.03 26.77 -5.80
N ALA A 290 -22.96 26.99 -7.11
CA ALA A 290 -23.96 26.48 -8.05
C ALA A 290 -23.98 24.94 -8.06
N PHE A 291 -22.81 24.30 -8.02
CA PHE A 291 -22.74 22.84 -7.90
C PHE A 291 -23.45 22.32 -6.65
N TYR A 292 -23.14 22.87 -5.47
CA TYR A 292 -23.75 22.39 -4.22
C TYR A 292 -25.23 22.76 -4.08
N GLU A 293 -25.70 23.83 -4.70
CA GLU A 293 -27.12 24.17 -4.79
C GLU A 293 -27.87 23.11 -5.61
N LYS A 294 -27.37 22.80 -6.79
CA LYS A 294 -27.91 21.76 -7.67
C LYS A 294 -27.88 20.38 -7.00
N GLU A 295 -26.76 19.99 -6.39
CA GLU A 295 -26.65 18.72 -5.67
C GLU A 295 -27.58 18.64 -4.44
N ALA A 296 -27.89 19.76 -3.78
CA ALA A 296 -28.85 19.77 -2.68
C ALA A 296 -30.29 19.44 -3.16
N GLU A 297 -30.59 19.69 -4.42
CA GLU A 297 -31.89 19.41 -5.03
C GLU A 297 -31.93 18.07 -5.77
N GLU A 298 -30.95 17.82 -6.67
CA GLU A 298 -30.98 16.71 -7.62
C GLU A 298 -30.32 15.42 -7.10
N ARG A 299 -29.35 15.51 -6.19
CA ARG A 299 -28.58 14.34 -5.67
C ARG A 299 -27.98 13.47 -6.78
N ARG A 300 -27.46 14.08 -7.82
CA ARG A 300 -26.94 13.35 -8.98
C ARG A 300 -25.71 12.50 -8.62
N TYR A 301 -24.76 13.09 -7.88
CA TYR A 301 -23.51 12.46 -7.46
C TYR A 301 -23.52 12.02 -5.98
N LEU A 302 -24.09 12.86 -5.10
CA LEU A 302 -24.06 12.68 -3.66
C LEU A 302 -25.34 11.97 -3.17
N LYS A 303 -25.51 10.72 -3.59
CA LYS A 303 -26.60 9.85 -3.14
C LYS A 303 -26.43 9.51 -1.65
N GLY A 304 -27.51 9.34 -0.91
CA GLY A 304 -27.51 9.05 0.52
C GLY A 304 -27.32 10.27 1.44
N TYR A 305 -27.42 11.48 0.87
CA TYR A 305 -27.39 12.74 1.61
C TYR A 305 -28.77 13.43 1.65
N GLU A 306 -29.85 12.66 1.63
CA GLU A 306 -31.22 13.17 1.70
C GLU A 306 -31.39 14.03 2.95
N GLY A 307 -31.99 15.22 2.79
CA GLY A 307 -32.17 16.19 3.87
C GLY A 307 -30.98 17.08 4.22
N TYR A 308 -29.82 16.86 3.59
CA TYR A 308 -28.63 17.71 3.79
C TYR A 308 -28.76 18.98 2.91
N ASP A 309 -28.55 20.16 3.53
CA ASP A 309 -28.42 21.42 2.81
C ASP A 309 -27.01 21.57 2.17
N LYS A 310 -26.83 22.61 1.33
CA LYS A 310 -25.56 22.89 0.66
C LYS A 310 -24.37 23.08 1.61
N ARG A 311 -24.60 23.58 2.84
CA ARG A 311 -23.53 23.81 3.83
C ARG A 311 -23.09 22.49 4.45
N GLN A 312 -24.04 21.61 4.69
CA GLN A 312 -23.78 20.27 5.21
C GLN A 312 -23.03 19.42 4.16
N LEU A 313 -23.44 19.46 2.89
CA LEU A 313 -22.74 18.79 1.80
C LEU A 313 -21.28 19.25 1.69
N ARG A 314 -21.03 20.57 1.73
CA ARG A 314 -19.66 21.12 1.72
C ARG A 314 -18.76 20.67 2.88
N LYS A 315 -19.33 20.30 4.02
CA LYS A 315 -18.56 19.79 5.15
C LYS A 315 -18.13 18.33 4.96
N MET A 316 -18.95 17.58 4.24
CA MET A 316 -18.77 16.14 4.05
C MET A 316 -18.05 15.77 2.75
N THR A 317 -17.86 16.74 1.87
CA THR A 317 -17.32 16.54 0.52
C THR A 317 -16.33 17.64 0.16
N HIS A 318 -15.56 17.42 -0.91
CA HIS A 318 -14.68 18.43 -1.48
C HIS A 318 -14.85 18.48 -3.00
N LEU A 319 -14.84 19.68 -3.57
CA LEU A 319 -14.93 19.91 -5.01
C LEU A 319 -13.58 20.47 -5.49
N GLU A 320 -12.95 19.79 -6.45
CA GLU A 320 -11.64 20.15 -6.94
C GLU A 320 -11.55 20.02 -8.46
N GLN A 321 -10.74 20.87 -9.09
CA GLN A 321 -10.41 20.77 -10.51
C GLN A 321 -9.03 20.19 -10.69
N ILE A 322 -8.93 19.08 -11.40
CA ILE A 322 -7.68 18.32 -11.65
C ILE A 322 -7.58 18.09 -13.15
N ASN A 323 -6.45 18.50 -13.75
CA ASN A 323 -6.22 18.42 -15.20
C ASN A 323 -7.41 18.97 -16.04
N GLY A 324 -8.00 20.10 -15.60
CA GLY A 324 -9.13 20.74 -16.27
C GLY A 324 -10.50 20.13 -15.98
N ASN A 325 -10.57 18.95 -15.41
CA ASN A 325 -11.81 18.25 -15.06
C ASN A 325 -12.24 18.53 -13.63
N LEU A 326 -13.55 18.58 -13.39
CA LEU A 326 -14.13 18.85 -12.09
C LEU A 326 -14.52 17.54 -11.39
N TYR A 327 -14.04 17.35 -10.16
CA TYR A 327 -14.28 16.16 -9.34
C TYR A 327 -14.92 16.53 -8.01
N VAL A 328 -15.85 15.70 -7.54
CA VAL A 328 -16.36 15.75 -6.16
C VAL A 328 -15.91 14.51 -5.39
N PHE A 329 -15.32 14.73 -4.21
CA PHE A 329 -14.84 13.72 -3.29
C PHE A 329 -15.82 13.57 -2.13
N ASP A 330 -16.32 12.35 -1.90
CA ASP A 330 -17.26 12.03 -0.84
C ASP A 330 -16.56 11.28 0.30
N TYR A 331 -16.38 11.93 1.44
CA TYR A 331 -15.67 11.38 2.60
C TYR A 331 -16.54 10.54 3.53
N ARG A 332 -17.85 10.50 3.33
CA ARG A 332 -18.73 9.60 4.06
C ARG A 332 -18.64 8.18 3.53
N ASN A 333 -18.50 8.05 2.23
CA ASN A 333 -18.39 6.77 1.53
C ASN A 333 -16.92 6.53 1.14
N ARG A 334 -16.22 5.73 1.95
CA ARG A 334 -14.82 5.39 1.72
C ARG A 334 -14.68 3.94 1.32
N ASN A 335 -13.70 3.66 0.47
CA ASN A 335 -13.30 2.30 0.19
C ASN A 335 -12.78 1.62 1.47
N VAL A 336 -13.28 0.42 1.76
CA VAL A 336 -12.98 -0.30 3.01
C VAL A 336 -11.51 -0.73 3.10
N LEU A 337 -10.87 -1.05 1.96
CA LEU A 337 -9.48 -1.50 1.92
C LEU A 337 -8.49 -0.33 1.86
N THR A 338 -8.72 0.63 0.97
CA THR A 338 -7.78 1.74 0.73
C THR A 338 -8.06 2.98 1.58
N ASN A 339 -9.22 3.04 2.23
CA ASN A 339 -9.72 4.23 2.94
C ASN A 339 -9.79 5.50 2.08
N GLN A 340 -9.81 5.35 0.76
CA GLN A 340 -9.98 6.46 -0.18
C GLN A 340 -11.45 6.89 -0.23
N ALA A 341 -11.69 8.20 -0.38
CA ALA A 341 -13.01 8.77 -0.61
C ALA A 341 -13.56 8.29 -1.96
N SER A 342 -14.89 8.14 -2.04
CA SER A 342 -15.54 7.99 -3.35
C SER A 342 -15.36 9.28 -4.14
N VAL A 343 -15.07 9.16 -5.44
CA VAL A 343 -14.85 10.31 -6.32
C VAL A 343 -15.73 10.22 -7.56
N PHE A 344 -16.32 11.34 -7.94
CA PHE A 344 -17.18 11.44 -9.12
C PHE A 344 -16.71 12.57 -10.03
N TRP A 345 -16.70 12.31 -11.32
CA TRP A 345 -16.44 13.32 -12.33
C TRP A 345 -17.71 14.14 -12.57
N VAL A 346 -17.64 15.47 -12.45
CA VAL A 346 -18.80 16.37 -12.47
C VAL A 346 -19.07 16.99 -13.84
N GLU A 347 -18.02 17.30 -14.62
CA GLU A 347 -18.14 17.91 -15.94
C GLU A 347 -17.34 17.15 -16.99
N GLY A 348 -18.05 16.73 -18.05
CA GLY A 348 -17.56 16.07 -19.25
C GLY A 348 -18.53 14.97 -19.66
N GLY A 349 -19.06 15.06 -20.89
CA GLY A 349 -19.95 14.00 -21.42
C GLY A 349 -19.30 12.63 -21.39
N ASP A 350 -20.07 11.61 -21.66
CA ASP A 350 -19.89 10.17 -21.61
C ASP A 350 -18.52 9.53 -21.98
N GLU A 351 -17.39 10.17 -21.73
CA GLU A 351 -16.07 9.58 -21.92
C GLU A 351 -15.52 9.08 -20.58
N ALA A 352 -15.32 7.77 -20.55
CA ALA A 352 -14.69 7.03 -19.47
C ALA A 352 -13.33 7.63 -19.07
N TYR A 353 -12.97 7.50 -17.78
CA TYR A 353 -11.62 7.62 -17.27
C TYR A 353 -10.58 7.20 -18.33
N PRO A 354 -9.48 7.93 -18.53
CA PRO A 354 -8.39 7.41 -19.34
C PRO A 354 -8.03 6.02 -18.82
N SER A 355 -8.13 5.05 -19.71
CA SER A 355 -7.87 3.63 -19.46
C SER A 355 -6.49 3.44 -18.85
N GLY A 356 -6.44 3.16 -17.55
CA GLY A 356 -5.20 2.98 -16.77
C GLY A 356 -5.44 2.81 -15.28
N HIS A 357 -6.67 2.97 -14.80
CA HIS A 357 -7.00 2.66 -13.41
C HIS A 357 -7.72 1.32 -13.30
N PRO A 358 -7.34 0.46 -12.36
CA PRO A 358 -8.21 -0.64 -11.95
C PRO A 358 -9.46 -0.02 -11.33
N THR A 359 -10.50 0.11 -12.13
CA THR A 359 -11.84 0.43 -11.66
C THR A 359 -12.36 -0.76 -10.86
N HIS A 360 -12.11 -0.82 -9.57
CA HIS A 360 -13.05 -1.46 -8.68
C HIS A 360 -14.20 -0.50 -8.41
N ALA A 361 -14.99 -0.27 -9.45
CA ALA A 361 -16.32 0.26 -9.30
C ALA A 361 -17.11 -0.79 -8.50
N CYS A 362 -17.46 -0.47 -7.28
CA CYS A 362 -18.57 -1.12 -6.60
C CYS A 362 -19.83 -0.85 -7.44
N GLY A 363 -20.12 -1.75 -8.38
CA GLY A 363 -21.41 -1.84 -9.05
C GLY A 363 -22.44 -2.24 -8.02
N GLY A 364 -23.15 -1.26 -7.47
CA GLY A 364 -24.45 -1.50 -6.89
C GLY A 364 -25.39 -1.87 -8.03
N GLN A 365 -25.73 -3.14 -8.17
CA GLN A 365 -26.92 -3.59 -8.87
C GLN A 365 -27.90 -4.10 -7.83
N THR A 366 -29.06 -3.45 -7.86
CA THR A 366 -30.40 -3.75 -7.31
C THR A 366 -30.57 -5.08 -6.58
#